data_903541244982ff97421f1fe3a140c310
#
_entry.id   903541244982ff97421f1fe3a140c310
#
_cell.length_a   1.000
_cell.length_b   1.000
_cell.length_c   1.000
_cell.angle_alpha   90.00
_cell.angle_beta   90.00
_cell.angle_gamma   90.00
#
_symmetry.space_group_name_H-M   'P 1'
#
loop_
_entity.id
_entity.type
_entity.pdbx_description
1 polymer ?
#
loop_
_entity_poly.entity_id
_entity_poly.type
_entity_poly.pdbx_seq_one_letter_code
_entity_poly.pdbx_strand_id
1 'polypeptide(L)'
;MAIYVVPDIHGEYQKLLTIMDKIKNERKPEETIVFLGDYVDRGKRSKDVVNYIFDLISNYDNVVTLLGNHDDEFYNIMKNVDRLSIYDIEWLSRYCIETLNSYGVSTVTLKYSNVEENLRNHYDFIKNELKRLKESEDYKKFKTLMVNCKKYYKEGKYIFSHSGGVSWKPIEEQTIDQLLWSRDFRPRKDGLIHVCGHTPTSSGQVENHNNMLLCDVGAIFKDIDLPFIKLEG
;
A
#
# COMPACT_ATOMS: atom_id res chain seq x y z
N MET A 1 -3.32 -19.19 16.73
CA MET A 1 -4.40 -18.53 15.96
C MET A 1 -3.86 -18.24 14.57
N ALA A 2 -4.69 -18.34 13.53
CA ALA A 2 -4.20 -18.05 12.18
C ALA A 2 -4.09 -16.54 11.96
N ILE A 3 -3.19 -16.17 11.02
CA ILE A 3 -3.02 -14.80 10.55
C ILE A 3 -3.27 -14.82 9.04
N TYR A 4 -4.18 -14.01 8.57
CA TYR A 4 -4.47 -13.84 7.14
C TYR A 4 -3.73 -12.62 6.61
N VAL A 5 -3.07 -12.77 5.47
CA VAL A 5 -2.23 -11.70 4.89
C VAL A 5 -2.81 -11.25 3.56
N VAL A 6 -2.96 -9.96 3.39
CA VAL A 6 -3.37 -9.31 2.13
C VAL A 6 -2.20 -8.49 1.62
N PRO A 7 -1.59 -8.85 0.48
CA PRO A 7 -0.46 -8.11 -0.09
C PRO A 7 -0.91 -6.84 -0.80
N ASP A 8 -0.01 -6.26 -1.59
CA ASP A 8 -0.18 -5.06 -2.39
C ASP A 8 -1.44 -5.13 -3.26
N ILE A 9 -2.32 -4.13 -3.11
CA ILE A 9 -3.65 -4.12 -3.75
C ILE A 9 -3.68 -3.18 -4.95
N HIS A 10 -3.05 -2.01 -4.83
CA HIS A 10 -2.95 -1.03 -5.90
C HIS A 10 -4.27 -0.73 -6.62
N GLY A 11 -5.32 -0.40 -5.87
CA GLY A 11 -6.62 -0.05 -6.47
C GLY A 11 -7.38 -1.20 -7.15
N GLU A 12 -6.93 -2.45 -7.02
CA GLU A 12 -7.57 -3.66 -7.55
C GLU A 12 -8.74 -4.12 -6.65
N TYR A 13 -9.76 -3.27 -6.51
CA TYR A 13 -10.85 -3.46 -5.56
C TYR A 13 -11.61 -4.77 -5.75
N GLN A 14 -11.82 -5.22 -6.99
CA GLN A 14 -12.54 -6.48 -7.23
C GLN A 14 -11.74 -7.69 -6.75
N LYS A 15 -10.42 -7.67 -6.94
CA LYS A 15 -9.53 -8.72 -6.42
C LYS A 15 -9.49 -8.70 -4.89
N LEU A 16 -9.51 -7.49 -4.29
CA LEU A 16 -9.65 -7.34 -2.84
C LEU A 16 -10.95 -7.97 -2.33
N LEU A 17 -12.10 -7.70 -2.95
CA LEU A 17 -13.37 -8.30 -2.53
C LEU A 17 -13.32 -9.83 -2.62
N THR A 18 -12.77 -10.37 -3.70
CA THR A 18 -12.65 -11.82 -3.91
C THR A 18 -11.83 -12.48 -2.80
N ILE A 19 -10.67 -11.91 -2.43
CA ILE A 19 -9.84 -12.48 -1.38
C ILE A 19 -10.46 -12.29 0.00
N MET A 20 -11.10 -11.16 0.26
CA MET A 20 -11.76 -10.90 1.53
C MET A 20 -12.97 -11.82 1.76
N ASP A 21 -13.69 -12.19 0.72
CA ASP A 21 -14.77 -13.19 0.84
C ASP A 21 -14.22 -14.57 1.22
N LYS A 22 -13.09 -15.00 0.65
CA LYS A 22 -12.40 -16.23 1.05
C LYS A 22 -11.96 -16.17 2.52
N ILE A 23 -11.35 -15.05 2.93
CA ILE A 23 -10.90 -14.84 4.31
C ILE A 23 -12.10 -14.89 5.28
N LYS A 24 -13.19 -14.19 4.99
CA LYS A 24 -14.39 -14.16 5.84
C LYS A 24 -15.02 -15.53 6.03
N ASN A 25 -14.98 -16.40 5.01
CA ASN A 25 -15.56 -17.74 5.07
C ASN A 25 -14.72 -18.72 5.92
N GLU A 26 -13.42 -18.46 6.10
CA GLU A 26 -12.52 -19.34 6.86
C GLU A 26 -12.10 -18.77 8.22
N ARG A 27 -12.04 -17.45 8.34
CA ARG A 27 -11.50 -16.76 9.50
C ARG A 27 -12.44 -16.85 10.70
N LYS A 28 -11.89 -17.14 11.86
CA LYS A 28 -12.57 -16.95 13.13
C LYS A 28 -12.49 -15.48 13.57
N PRO A 29 -13.47 -14.99 14.35
CA PRO A 29 -13.51 -13.57 14.76
C PRO A 29 -12.24 -13.06 15.45
N GLU A 30 -11.56 -13.92 16.23
CA GLU A 30 -10.35 -13.58 16.99
C GLU A 30 -9.05 -13.61 16.17
N GLU A 31 -9.08 -14.12 14.95
CA GLU A 31 -7.87 -14.25 14.10
C GLU A 31 -7.55 -12.92 13.39
N THR A 32 -6.27 -12.66 13.21
CA THR A 32 -5.76 -11.40 12.70
C THR A 32 -5.80 -11.33 11.17
N ILE A 33 -6.11 -10.17 10.61
CA ILE A 33 -5.89 -9.84 9.19
C ILE A 33 -4.79 -8.77 9.13
N VAL A 34 -3.74 -9.01 8.34
CA VAL A 34 -2.64 -8.06 8.12
C VAL A 34 -2.62 -7.63 6.66
N PHE A 35 -2.80 -6.35 6.42
CA PHE A 35 -2.63 -5.71 5.12
C PHE A 35 -1.19 -5.17 5.01
N LEU A 36 -0.46 -5.52 3.95
CA LEU A 36 0.96 -5.21 3.81
C LEU A 36 1.26 -3.81 3.22
N GLY A 37 0.24 -3.00 2.94
CA GLY A 37 0.40 -1.67 2.33
C GLY A 37 0.13 -1.65 0.83
N ASP A 38 0.45 -0.52 0.19
CA ASP A 38 0.21 -0.23 -1.22
C ASP A 38 -1.26 -0.40 -1.63
N TYR A 39 -2.12 0.39 -0.98
CA TYR A 39 -3.56 0.42 -1.23
C TYR A 39 -3.92 1.21 -2.48
N VAL A 40 -3.15 2.28 -2.74
CA VAL A 40 -3.39 3.24 -3.84
C VAL A 40 -2.44 3.03 -5.02
N ASP A 41 -2.63 3.83 -6.04
CA ASP A 41 -1.88 3.91 -7.28
C ASP A 41 -2.07 2.73 -8.25
N ARG A 42 -1.78 2.99 -9.51
CA ARG A 42 -1.84 2.07 -10.66
C ARG A 42 -3.25 1.62 -11.04
N GLY A 43 -4.01 1.03 -10.13
CA GLY A 43 -5.36 0.51 -10.37
C GLY A 43 -6.43 1.58 -10.25
N LYS A 44 -7.60 1.30 -10.84
CA LYS A 44 -8.66 2.30 -11.10
C LYS A 44 -9.56 2.61 -9.90
N ARG A 45 -9.48 1.83 -8.82
CA ARG A 45 -10.45 1.91 -7.71
C ARG A 45 -9.79 2.12 -6.35
N SER A 46 -8.72 2.94 -6.30
CA SER A 46 -7.98 3.24 -5.07
C SER A 46 -8.90 3.79 -3.96
N LYS A 47 -9.83 4.68 -4.28
CA LYS A 47 -10.80 5.20 -3.33
C LYS A 47 -11.67 4.09 -2.70
N ASP A 48 -12.14 3.14 -3.52
CA ASP A 48 -12.97 2.05 -3.02
C ASP A 48 -12.19 1.10 -2.10
N VAL A 49 -10.92 0.82 -2.45
CA VAL A 49 -9.99 0.04 -1.60
C VAL A 49 -9.81 0.73 -0.25
N VAL A 50 -9.48 2.02 -0.27
CA VAL A 50 -9.28 2.82 0.95
C VAL A 50 -10.54 2.84 1.82
N ASN A 51 -11.71 3.10 1.24
CA ASN A 51 -12.98 3.12 1.96
C ASN A 51 -13.28 1.76 2.60
N TYR A 52 -13.07 0.66 1.86
CA TYR A 52 -13.29 -0.68 2.37
C TYR A 52 -12.39 -1.02 3.57
N ILE A 53 -11.09 -0.70 3.47
CA ILE A 53 -10.12 -0.96 4.56
C ILE A 53 -10.41 -0.03 5.75
N PHE A 54 -10.75 1.24 5.50
CA PHE A 54 -11.16 2.17 6.55
C PHE A 54 -12.36 1.64 7.35
N ASP A 55 -13.37 1.11 6.66
CA ASP A 55 -14.55 0.52 7.31
C ASP A 55 -14.16 -0.74 8.11
N LEU A 56 -13.22 -1.54 7.63
CA LEU A 56 -12.71 -2.71 8.38
C LEU A 56 -12.01 -2.30 9.68
N ILE A 57 -11.05 -1.37 9.63
CA ILE A 57 -10.32 -0.94 10.84
C ILE A 57 -11.20 -0.17 11.83
N SER A 58 -12.31 0.40 11.35
CA SER A 58 -13.27 1.10 12.19
C SER A 58 -14.19 0.14 12.97
N ASN A 59 -14.33 -1.10 12.51
CA ASN A 59 -15.26 -2.07 13.06
C ASN A 59 -14.57 -3.30 13.70
N TYR A 60 -13.26 -3.50 13.48
CA TYR A 60 -12.56 -4.70 13.93
C TYR A 60 -11.17 -4.36 14.46
N ASP A 61 -10.90 -4.67 15.73
CA ASP A 61 -9.62 -4.40 16.40
C ASP A 61 -8.46 -5.30 15.90
N ASN A 62 -8.79 -6.45 15.32
CA ASN A 62 -7.82 -7.43 14.83
C ASN A 62 -7.56 -7.32 13.32
N VAL A 63 -7.76 -6.15 12.77
CA VAL A 63 -7.31 -5.75 11.43
C VAL A 63 -6.11 -4.83 11.58
N VAL A 64 -4.97 -5.26 11.06
CA VAL A 64 -3.70 -4.51 11.09
C VAL A 64 -3.39 -4.01 9.69
N THR A 65 -3.14 -2.72 9.57
CA THR A 65 -2.72 -2.09 8.31
C THR A 65 -1.27 -1.63 8.42
N LEU A 66 -0.46 -1.95 7.41
CA LEU A 66 0.89 -1.43 7.27
C LEU A 66 0.92 -0.31 6.23
N LEU A 67 1.88 0.59 6.37
CA LEU A 67 2.13 1.65 5.41
C LEU A 67 2.91 1.09 4.22
N GLY A 68 2.42 1.33 2.99
CA GLY A 68 3.14 1.06 1.76
C GLY A 68 3.89 2.30 1.25
N ASN A 69 4.85 2.12 0.34
CA ASN A 69 5.61 3.25 -0.19
C ASN A 69 4.76 4.15 -1.11
N HIS A 70 3.82 3.59 -1.88
CA HIS A 70 2.88 4.37 -2.69
C HIS A 70 1.91 5.16 -1.82
N ASP A 71 1.45 4.58 -0.73
CA ASP A 71 0.57 5.23 0.24
C ASP A 71 1.27 6.43 0.90
N ASP A 72 2.53 6.23 1.34
CA ASP A 72 3.34 7.27 2.00
C ASP A 72 3.66 8.42 1.05
N GLU A 73 4.07 8.15 -0.19
CA GLU A 73 4.34 9.17 -1.19
C GLU A 73 3.09 10.00 -1.50
N PHE A 74 1.94 9.37 -1.79
CA PHE A 74 0.71 10.09 -2.04
C PHE A 74 0.29 10.91 -0.81
N TYR A 75 0.42 10.36 0.39
CA TYR A 75 0.12 11.08 1.62
C TYR A 75 1.03 12.29 1.83
N ASN A 76 2.34 12.17 1.56
CA ASN A 76 3.30 13.26 1.69
C ASN A 76 3.07 14.37 0.67
N ILE A 77 2.76 14.03 -0.59
CA ILE A 77 2.34 14.99 -1.62
C ILE A 77 1.11 15.78 -1.14
N MET A 78 0.09 15.09 -0.67
CA MET A 78 -1.14 15.71 -0.18
C MET A 78 -0.92 16.57 1.07
N LYS A 79 0.00 16.22 1.96
CA LYS A 79 0.41 17.06 3.09
C LYS A 79 1.03 18.37 2.61
N ASN A 80 1.88 18.31 1.60
CA ASN A 80 2.69 19.40 1.08
C ASN A 80 2.08 20.09 -0.15
N VAL A 81 0.79 19.93 -0.39
CA VAL A 81 0.09 20.42 -1.60
C VAL A 81 0.33 21.90 -1.92
N ASP A 82 0.69 22.73 -0.94
CA ASP A 82 1.01 24.14 -1.15
C ASP A 82 2.37 24.38 -1.82
N ARG A 83 3.27 23.40 -1.79
CA ARG A 83 4.66 23.49 -2.26
C ARG A 83 5.07 22.22 -3.01
N LEU A 84 4.32 21.87 -4.06
CA LEU A 84 4.64 20.71 -4.89
C LEU A 84 5.99 20.91 -5.60
N SER A 85 6.84 19.91 -5.51
CA SER A 85 8.11 19.84 -6.23
C SER A 85 7.93 19.22 -7.61
N ILE A 86 8.97 19.28 -8.44
CA ILE A 86 9.03 18.52 -9.72
C ILE A 86 8.84 17.04 -9.48
N TYR A 87 9.47 16.49 -8.45
CA TYR A 87 9.35 15.10 -8.06
C TYR A 87 7.89 14.71 -7.74
N ASP A 88 7.17 15.55 -7.00
CA ASP A 88 5.75 15.30 -6.67
C ASP A 88 4.89 15.24 -7.94
N ILE A 89 5.10 16.17 -8.89
CA ILE A 89 4.36 16.16 -10.15
C ILE A 89 4.72 14.95 -11.01
N GLU A 90 5.98 14.56 -11.04
CA GLU A 90 6.43 13.36 -11.74
C GLU A 90 5.79 12.10 -11.13
N TRP A 91 5.78 11.99 -9.80
CA TRP A 91 5.13 10.89 -9.11
C TRP A 91 3.63 10.81 -9.41
N LEU A 92 2.92 11.95 -9.31
CA LEU A 92 1.50 12.05 -9.65
C LEU A 92 1.22 11.60 -11.08
N SER A 93 2.03 12.06 -12.05
CA SER A 93 1.88 11.72 -13.47
C SER A 93 2.14 10.26 -13.76
N ARG A 94 3.08 9.66 -13.05
CA ARG A 94 3.54 8.30 -13.32
C ARG A 94 2.70 7.23 -12.64
N TYR A 95 2.26 7.49 -11.41
CA TYR A 95 1.65 6.46 -10.56
C TYR A 95 0.23 6.78 -10.11
N CYS A 96 -0.11 8.05 -9.88
CA CYS A 96 -1.35 8.44 -9.21
C CYS A 96 -2.50 8.81 -10.15
N ILE A 97 -2.36 8.71 -11.48
CA ILE A 97 -3.42 9.09 -12.44
C ILE A 97 -4.73 8.40 -12.09
N GLU A 98 -4.71 7.09 -11.93
CA GLU A 98 -5.93 6.32 -11.65
C GLU A 98 -6.42 6.53 -10.21
N THR A 99 -5.51 6.76 -9.26
CA THR A 99 -5.88 7.17 -7.91
C THR A 99 -6.66 8.46 -7.92
N LEU A 100 -6.11 9.53 -8.53
CA LEU A 100 -6.76 10.83 -8.64
C LEU A 100 -8.11 10.75 -9.35
N ASN A 101 -8.19 10.02 -10.47
CA ASN A 101 -9.44 9.76 -11.18
C ASN A 101 -10.48 9.09 -10.26
N SER A 102 -10.07 8.12 -9.45
CA SER A 102 -10.97 7.42 -8.52
C SER A 102 -11.57 8.35 -7.46
N TYR A 103 -10.83 9.40 -7.09
CA TYR A 103 -11.29 10.46 -6.19
C TYR A 103 -12.02 11.62 -6.90
N GLY A 104 -12.24 11.52 -8.22
CA GLY A 104 -12.94 12.54 -9.00
C GLY A 104 -12.09 13.78 -9.34
N VAL A 105 -10.78 13.67 -9.23
CA VAL A 105 -9.83 14.73 -9.60
C VAL A 105 -9.53 14.65 -11.10
N SER A 106 -9.60 15.79 -11.80
CA SER A 106 -9.24 15.85 -13.21
C SER A 106 -7.72 15.67 -13.41
N THR A 107 -7.34 14.67 -14.19
CA THR A 107 -5.93 14.35 -14.49
C THR A 107 -5.52 14.71 -15.92
N VAL A 108 -6.35 15.46 -16.65
CA VAL A 108 -6.09 15.81 -18.06
C VAL A 108 -4.72 16.44 -18.24
N THR A 109 -4.34 17.33 -17.32
CA THR A 109 -3.06 18.04 -17.37
C THR A 109 -1.84 17.19 -16.96
N LEU A 110 -2.05 16.08 -16.27
CA LEU A 110 -0.97 15.16 -15.84
C LEU A 110 -0.63 14.11 -16.93
N LYS A 111 -1.45 13.96 -17.95
CA LYS A 111 -1.25 12.94 -19.01
C LYS A 111 -0.24 13.31 -20.07
N TYR A 112 0.25 14.53 -20.09
CA TYR A 112 1.24 14.98 -21.06
C TYR A 112 2.66 14.63 -20.60
N SER A 113 3.47 14.11 -21.52
CA SER A 113 4.77 13.49 -21.26
C SER A 113 5.89 14.44 -20.80
N ASN A 114 5.66 15.74 -20.75
CA ASN A 114 6.67 16.74 -20.37
C ASN A 114 6.34 17.36 -19.01
N VAL A 115 7.04 16.88 -17.97
CA VAL A 115 6.87 17.33 -16.57
C VAL A 115 7.17 18.82 -16.42
N GLU A 116 8.18 19.36 -17.14
CA GLU A 116 8.50 20.79 -17.08
C GLU A 116 7.39 21.66 -17.69
N GLU A 117 6.78 21.20 -18.77
CA GLU A 117 5.67 21.90 -19.40
C GLU A 117 4.40 21.84 -18.53
N ASN A 118 4.14 20.71 -17.91
CA ASN A 118 3.06 20.54 -16.95
C ASN A 118 3.23 21.48 -15.75
N LEU A 119 4.44 21.60 -15.22
CA LEU A 119 4.73 22.53 -14.13
C LEU A 119 4.48 23.99 -14.52
N ARG A 120 4.91 24.41 -15.72
CA ARG A 120 4.75 25.80 -16.15
C ARG A 120 3.31 26.19 -16.44
N ASN A 121 2.56 25.29 -17.07
CA ASN A 121 1.24 25.62 -17.63
C ASN A 121 0.08 25.18 -16.72
N HIS A 122 0.28 24.22 -15.81
CA HIS A 122 -0.80 23.56 -15.10
C HIS A 122 -0.58 23.42 -13.58
N TYR A 123 0.51 23.95 -13.05
CA TYR A 123 0.84 23.84 -11.63
C TYR A 123 -0.29 24.29 -10.71
N ASP A 124 -0.82 25.49 -10.96
CA ASP A 124 -1.90 26.03 -10.13
C ASP A 124 -3.19 25.23 -10.27
N PHE A 125 -3.48 24.71 -11.46
CA PHE A 125 -4.65 23.86 -11.68
C PHE A 125 -4.52 22.56 -10.86
N ILE A 126 -3.41 21.84 -10.98
CA ILE A 126 -3.15 20.58 -10.24
C ILE A 126 -3.23 20.84 -8.74
N LYS A 127 -2.53 21.88 -8.27
CA LYS A 127 -2.53 22.30 -6.86
C LYS A 127 -3.93 22.58 -6.34
N ASN A 128 -4.77 23.29 -7.10
CA ASN A 128 -6.13 23.60 -6.69
C ASN A 128 -7.02 22.38 -6.65
N GLU A 129 -6.89 21.47 -7.61
CA GLU A 129 -7.62 20.20 -7.60
C GLU A 129 -7.23 19.31 -6.40
N LEU A 130 -5.93 19.22 -6.09
CA LEU A 130 -5.46 18.49 -4.90
C LEU A 130 -5.92 19.15 -3.59
N LYS A 131 -5.98 20.47 -3.53
CA LYS A 131 -6.57 21.17 -2.36
C LYS A 131 -8.05 20.85 -2.18
N ARG A 132 -8.82 20.83 -3.25
CA ARG A 132 -10.23 20.42 -3.18
C ARG A 132 -10.37 18.97 -2.70
N LEU A 133 -9.54 18.07 -3.23
CA LEU A 133 -9.49 16.68 -2.73
C LEU A 133 -9.19 16.63 -1.25
N LYS A 134 -8.21 17.39 -0.78
CA LYS A 134 -7.76 17.43 0.63
C LYS A 134 -8.90 17.76 1.61
N GLU A 135 -9.88 18.55 1.19
CA GLU A 135 -11.05 18.93 2.00
C GLU A 135 -12.20 17.87 1.93
N SER A 136 -12.12 16.92 1.02
CA SER A 136 -13.19 15.92 0.85
C SER A 136 -13.26 14.90 1.99
N GLU A 137 -14.43 14.34 2.22
CA GLU A 137 -14.62 13.25 3.20
C GLU A 137 -13.86 11.98 2.80
N ASP A 138 -13.78 11.69 1.49
CA ASP A 138 -13.03 10.54 0.99
C ASP A 138 -11.53 10.64 1.31
N TYR A 139 -10.93 11.83 1.16
CA TYR A 139 -9.54 12.05 1.55
C TYR A 139 -9.33 11.99 3.07
N LYS A 140 -10.30 12.43 3.86
CA LYS A 140 -10.23 12.31 5.32
C LYS A 140 -10.17 10.86 5.77
N LYS A 141 -10.90 9.96 5.11
CA LYS A 141 -10.80 8.51 5.34
C LYS A 141 -9.39 7.99 4.99
N PHE A 142 -8.86 8.35 3.81
CA PHE A 142 -7.48 8.02 3.44
C PHE A 142 -6.47 8.50 4.48
N LYS A 143 -6.55 9.79 4.85
CA LYS A 143 -5.67 10.35 5.88
C LYS A 143 -5.76 9.59 7.20
N THR A 144 -6.96 9.25 7.63
CA THR A 144 -7.18 8.48 8.87
C THR A 144 -6.56 7.09 8.76
N LEU A 145 -6.74 6.42 7.63
CA LEU A 145 -6.09 5.12 7.37
C LEU A 145 -4.56 5.26 7.48
N MET A 146 -3.95 6.24 6.80
CA MET A 146 -2.49 6.46 6.84
C MET A 146 -1.95 6.70 8.24
N VAL A 147 -2.66 7.49 9.05
CA VAL A 147 -2.26 7.77 10.45
C VAL A 147 -2.31 6.50 11.32
N ASN A 148 -3.21 5.57 11.02
CA ASN A 148 -3.35 4.30 11.74
C ASN A 148 -2.43 3.19 11.21
N CYS A 149 -1.84 3.34 10.02
CA CYS A 149 -0.90 2.38 9.49
C CYS A 149 0.34 2.23 10.36
N LYS A 150 0.70 0.99 10.64
CA LYS A 150 1.95 0.66 11.34
C LYS A 150 3.10 0.58 10.35
N LYS A 151 4.32 0.84 10.83
CA LYS A 151 5.55 0.68 10.04
C LYS A 151 5.93 -0.79 9.90
N TYR A 152 5.70 -1.55 10.96
CA TYR A 152 5.83 -3.01 11.04
C TYR A 152 4.88 -3.56 12.11
N TYR A 153 4.66 -4.86 12.08
CA TYR A 153 3.87 -5.57 13.08
C TYR A 153 4.53 -6.90 13.43
N LYS A 154 4.39 -7.35 14.67
CA LYS A 154 4.90 -8.64 15.12
C LYS A 154 3.77 -9.45 15.75
N GLU A 155 3.66 -10.72 15.34
CA GLU A 155 2.76 -11.68 15.99
C GLU A 155 3.37 -13.10 15.94
N GLY A 156 3.55 -13.71 17.11
CA GLY A 156 4.19 -15.02 17.23
C GLY A 156 5.60 -15.04 16.63
N LYS A 157 5.83 -15.96 15.70
CA LYS A 157 7.11 -16.11 14.97
C LYS A 157 7.23 -15.21 13.72
N TYR A 158 6.21 -14.39 13.45
CA TYR A 158 6.15 -13.57 12.25
C TYR A 158 6.42 -12.09 12.53
N ILE A 159 7.06 -11.45 11.56
CA ILE A 159 7.24 -10.02 11.51
C ILE A 159 6.81 -9.53 10.13
N PHE A 160 5.96 -8.53 10.12
CA PHE A 160 5.35 -7.97 8.92
C PHE A 160 5.87 -6.56 8.70
N SER A 161 6.32 -6.24 7.49
CA SER A 161 6.61 -4.88 7.04
C SER A 161 6.41 -4.81 5.53
N HIS A 162 6.17 -3.62 4.99
CA HIS A 162 5.85 -3.51 3.57
C HIS A 162 6.93 -4.12 2.67
N SER A 163 8.19 -3.72 2.82
CA SER A 163 9.29 -4.21 1.97
C SER A 163 10.20 -5.28 2.59
N GLY A 164 9.93 -5.70 3.83
CA GLY A 164 10.79 -6.62 4.57
C GLY A 164 12.00 -5.95 5.26
N GLY A 165 12.30 -4.69 4.98
CA GLY A 165 13.40 -3.95 5.57
C GLY A 165 14.79 -4.46 5.17
N VAL A 166 15.83 -4.10 5.93
CA VAL A 166 17.23 -4.49 5.69
C VAL A 166 17.70 -5.60 6.64
N SER A 167 18.61 -6.47 6.17
CA SER A 167 19.00 -7.70 6.89
C SER A 167 19.99 -7.49 8.05
N TRP A 168 20.70 -6.36 8.06
CA TRP A 168 21.79 -6.10 9.01
C TRP A 168 21.39 -5.29 10.24
N LYS A 169 20.12 -4.92 10.36
CA LYS A 169 19.61 -4.03 11.40
C LYS A 169 18.31 -4.57 11.98
N PRO A 170 18.13 -4.57 13.30
CA PRO A 170 16.86 -4.92 13.93
C PRO A 170 15.72 -4.06 13.37
N ILE A 171 14.53 -4.64 13.21
CA ILE A 171 13.41 -3.95 12.57
C ILE A 171 13.00 -2.67 13.30
N GLU A 172 13.12 -2.68 14.62
CA GLU A 172 12.77 -1.55 15.50
C GLU A 172 13.66 -0.33 15.28
N GLU A 173 14.88 -0.54 14.79
CA GLU A 173 15.87 0.51 14.55
C GLU A 173 15.89 1.00 13.10
N GLN A 174 15.11 0.37 12.22
CA GLN A 174 15.10 0.73 10.80
C GLN A 174 14.35 2.04 10.56
N THR A 175 14.82 2.82 9.59
CA THR A 175 14.14 4.02 9.13
C THR A 175 12.88 3.64 8.35
N ILE A 176 11.97 4.60 8.19
CA ILE A 176 10.77 4.40 7.38
C ILE A 176 11.14 4.00 5.94
N ASP A 177 12.13 4.66 5.33
CA ASP A 177 12.58 4.34 3.98
C ASP A 177 13.11 2.91 3.86
N GLN A 178 13.84 2.41 4.87
CA GLN A 178 14.31 1.03 4.89
C GLN A 178 13.13 0.04 4.95
N LEU A 179 12.06 0.37 5.65
CA LEU A 179 10.88 -0.48 5.77
C LEU A 179 9.95 -0.42 4.56
N LEU A 180 9.99 0.66 3.78
CA LEU A 180 9.11 0.88 2.62
C LEU A 180 9.76 0.56 1.28
N TRP A 181 11.09 0.71 1.14
CA TRP A 181 11.77 0.68 -0.15
C TRP A 181 12.83 -0.40 -0.31
N SER A 182 13.14 -1.15 0.76
CA SER A 182 14.21 -2.15 0.71
C SER A 182 13.89 -3.26 -0.30
N ARG A 183 14.95 -3.75 -0.96
CA ARG A 183 14.93 -4.99 -1.76
C ARG A 183 16.06 -5.91 -1.31
N ASP A 184 16.23 -6.00 0.01
CA ASP A 184 17.23 -6.86 0.64
C ASP A 184 16.60 -8.22 0.99
N PHE A 185 16.79 -9.19 0.12
CA PHE A 185 16.27 -10.56 0.27
C PHE A 185 17.23 -11.52 0.98
N ARG A 186 18.28 -10.99 1.62
CA ARG A 186 19.20 -11.82 2.41
C ARG A 186 18.51 -12.37 3.66
N PRO A 187 18.87 -13.61 4.09
CA PRO A 187 18.28 -14.22 5.28
C PRO A 187 18.47 -13.36 6.53
N ARG A 188 17.43 -13.29 7.34
CA ARG A 188 17.48 -12.64 8.66
C ARG A 188 18.06 -13.58 9.71
N LYS A 189 18.74 -13.01 10.72
CA LYS A 189 19.38 -13.79 11.80
C LYS A 189 18.60 -13.71 13.13
N ASP A 190 17.43 -13.11 13.11
CA ASP A 190 16.58 -12.91 14.30
C ASP A 190 15.70 -14.12 14.66
N GLY A 191 15.71 -15.16 13.83
CA GLY A 191 14.90 -16.36 14.02
C GLY A 191 13.41 -16.18 13.68
N LEU A 192 13.01 -15.03 13.16
CA LEU A 192 11.64 -14.72 12.76
C LEU A 192 11.41 -14.97 11.26
N ILE A 193 10.16 -15.14 10.89
CA ILE A 193 9.74 -15.20 9.49
C ILE A 193 9.26 -13.79 9.08
N HIS A 194 9.97 -13.19 8.14
CA HIS A 194 9.63 -11.87 7.61
C HIS A 194 8.62 -11.98 6.47
N VAL A 195 7.46 -11.37 6.62
CA VAL A 195 6.36 -11.38 5.64
C VAL A 195 6.25 -9.99 5.02
N CYS A 196 6.39 -9.90 3.71
CA CYS A 196 6.43 -8.61 3.01
C CYS A 196 5.79 -8.65 1.61
N GLY A 197 5.45 -7.45 1.11
CA GLY A 197 4.97 -7.15 -0.24
C GLY A 197 6.04 -6.42 -1.08
N HIS A 198 5.65 -5.30 -1.70
CA HIS A 198 6.49 -4.30 -2.38
C HIS A 198 7.19 -4.77 -3.66
N THR A 199 7.80 -5.92 -3.64
CA THR A 199 8.55 -6.42 -4.80
C THR A 199 7.81 -7.58 -5.44
N PRO A 200 7.24 -7.37 -6.64
CA PRO A 200 6.53 -8.41 -7.34
C PRO A 200 7.40 -9.63 -7.60
N THR A 201 6.92 -10.81 -7.20
CA THR A 201 7.61 -12.06 -7.48
C THR A 201 7.62 -12.36 -8.98
N SER A 202 8.70 -12.94 -9.47
CA SER A 202 8.83 -13.29 -10.89
C SER A 202 7.87 -14.40 -11.29
N SER A 203 7.64 -15.36 -10.40
CA SER A 203 6.73 -16.49 -10.62
C SER A 203 5.25 -16.11 -10.66
N GLY A 204 4.85 -14.97 -10.10
CA GLY A 204 3.45 -14.64 -9.88
C GLY A 204 2.79 -15.46 -8.78
N GLN A 205 3.59 -16.05 -7.90
CA GLN A 205 3.15 -16.81 -6.73
C GLN A 205 3.88 -16.29 -5.49
N VAL A 206 3.35 -16.60 -4.30
CA VAL A 206 4.05 -16.33 -3.05
C VAL A 206 5.35 -17.14 -3.02
N GLU A 207 6.47 -16.47 -2.75
CA GLU A 207 7.79 -17.10 -2.73
C GLU A 207 8.38 -17.08 -1.31
N ASN A 208 9.04 -18.19 -0.93
CA ASN A 208 9.78 -18.25 0.33
C ASN A 208 11.28 -18.24 0.06
N HIS A 209 11.94 -17.18 0.46
CA HIS A 209 13.40 -17.04 0.39
C HIS A 209 13.98 -17.17 1.79
N ASN A 210 14.28 -18.42 2.21
CA ASN A 210 14.72 -18.76 3.56
C ASN A 210 13.64 -18.38 4.60
N ASN A 211 13.89 -17.36 5.40
CA ASN A 211 12.92 -16.86 6.38
C ASN A 211 12.22 -15.55 5.93
N MET A 212 12.15 -15.29 4.63
CA MET A 212 11.37 -14.20 4.04
C MET A 212 10.27 -14.75 3.14
N LEU A 213 9.03 -14.36 3.41
CA LEU A 213 7.86 -14.68 2.61
C LEU A 213 7.49 -13.45 1.77
N LEU A 214 7.71 -13.55 0.45
CA LEU A 214 7.40 -12.49 -0.52
C LEU A 214 5.99 -12.70 -1.02
N CYS A 215 5.09 -11.81 -0.67
CA CYS A 215 3.65 -11.96 -0.85
C CYS A 215 3.09 -11.18 -2.05
N ASP A 216 3.80 -10.16 -2.57
CA ASP A 216 3.38 -9.43 -3.76
C ASP A 216 3.59 -10.29 -5.00
N VAL A 217 2.50 -10.78 -5.57
CA VAL A 217 2.50 -11.62 -6.79
C VAL A 217 2.47 -10.78 -8.08
N GLY A 218 2.42 -9.46 -7.96
CA GLY A 218 2.29 -8.54 -9.10
C GLY A 218 0.90 -8.55 -9.73
N ALA A 219 -0.14 -8.74 -8.92
CA ALA A 219 -1.52 -8.85 -9.38
C ALA A 219 -1.98 -7.66 -10.22
N ILE A 220 -1.47 -6.44 -9.94
CA ILE A 220 -1.77 -5.25 -10.74
C ILE A 220 -1.18 -5.30 -12.17
N PHE A 221 -0.10 -6.04 -12.38
CA PHE A 221 0.58 -6.14 -13.69
C PHE A 221 0.20 -7.41 -14.46
N LYS A 222 -0.43 -8.37 -13.79
CA LYS A 222 -0.76 -9.69 -14.32
C LYS A 222 -2.26 -9.95 -14.17
N ASP A 223 -2.82 -10.75 -15.06
CA ASP A 223 -4.21 -11.21 -14.96
C ASP A 223 -4.30 -12.38 -13.98
N ILE A 224 -3.99 -12.12 -12.74
CA ILE A 224 -4.05 -13.08 -11.62
C ILE A 224 -4.73 -12.46 -10.42
N ASP A 225 -5.32 -13.28 -9.58
CA ASP A 225 -5.93 -12.88 -8.31
C ASP A 225 -4.88 -12.55 -7.25
N LEU A 226 -5.32 -11.84 -6.19
CA LEU A 226 -4.55 -11.74 -4.95
C LEU A 226 -4.46 -13.13 -4.29
N PRO A 227 -3.27 -13.53 -3.79
CA PRO A 227 -3.08 -14.85 -3.20
C PRO A 227 -3.81 -14.97 -1.85
N PHE A 228 -4.39 -16.14 -1.61
CA PHE A 228 -4.91 -16.50 -0.29
C PHE A 228 -3.76 -16.97 0.59
N ILE A 229 -3.41 -16.15 1.59
CA ILE A 229 -2.28 -16.42 2.49
C ILE A 229 -2.80 -16.57 3.91
N LYS A 230 -2.64 -17.78 4.46
CA LYS A 230 -2.97 -18.12 5.84
C LYS A 230 -1.73 -18.66 6.54
N LEU A 231 -1.32 -18.02 7.60
CA LEU A 231 -0.16 -18.38 8.41
C LEU A 231 -0.63 -18.98 9.72
N GLU A 232 0.00 -20.07 10.11
CA GLU A 232 -0.27 -20.72 11.40
C GLU A 232 0.58 -20.08 12.51
N GLY A 233 -0.10 -19.56 13.53
CA GLY A 233 0.52 -18.92 14.70
C GLY A 233 1.04 -19.91 15.72
#